data_596b5c5ce775235f08bd7c4b27b86172
#
_entry.id   596b5c5ce775235f08bd7c4b27b86172
#
_cell.length_a   1.000
_cell.length_b   1.000
_cell.length_c   1.000
_cell.angle_alpha   90.00
_cell.angle_beta   90.00
_cell.angle_gamma   90.00
#
_symmetry.space_group_name_H-M   'P 1'
#
loop_
_entity.id
_entity.type
_entity.pdbx_description
1 polymer ?
#
loop_
_entity_poly.entity_id
_entity_poly.type
_entity_poly.pdbx_seq_one_letter_code
_entity_poly.pdbx_strand_id
1 'polypeptide(L)'
;MLDKDGFRSNVAIVLGDGMGRVFWAKRIGQSAWQFPQGGVDYKESVEQALYRELYEEVGLTAEDVSVVGRTRRWLRYKIPPNLRRNKGSDVCIGQKQKWFF
;
A
#
# COMPACT_ATOMS: atom_id res chain seq x y z
N MET A 1 4.57 -9.48 -2.80
CA MET A 1 5.44 -10.53 -2.20
C MET A 1 4.80 -11.00 -0.91
N LEU A 2 4.67 -12.31 -0.74
CA LEU A 2 4.16 -12.91 0.49
C LEU A 2 5.28 -13.13 1.48
N ASP A 3 5.01 -12.87 2.78
CA ASP A 3 5.96 -13.26 3.81
C ASP A 3 5.76 -14.73 4.19
N LYS A 4 6.56 -15.23 5.15
CA LYS A 4 6.50 -16.61 5.60
C LYS A 4 5.15 -16.99 6.24
N ASP A 5 4.39 -16.00 6.71
CA ASP A 5 3.10 -16.20 7.35
C ASP A 5 1.93 -16.05 6.37
N GLY A 6 2.21 -15.79 5.10
CA GLY A 6 1.21 -15.67 4.05
C GLY A 6 0.61 -14.28 3.88
N PHE A 7 1.22 -13.25 4.46
CA PHE A 7 0.77 -11.86 4.31
C PHE A 7 1.51 -11.17 3.18
N ARG A 8 0.78 -10.44 2.35
CA ARG A 8 1.36 -9.63 1.28
C ARG A 8 1.80 -8.30 1.84
N SER A 9 3.07 -7.94 1.62
CA SER A 9 3.61 -6.63 2.03
C SER A 9 3.07 -5.53 1.13
N ASN A 10 2.64 -4.43 1.74
CA ASN A 10 1.97 -3.33 1.05
C ASN A 10 2.36 -2.01 1.69
N VAL A 11 2.42 -0.94 0.89
CA VAL A 11 2.56 0.42 1.40
C VAL A 11 1.27 1.19 1.11
N ALA A 12 0.87 2.04 2.03
CA ALA A 12 -0.28 2.92 1.87
C ALA A 12 0.14 4.35 2.14
N ILE A 13 -0.42 5.30 1.40
CA ILE A 13 0.02 6.68 1.41
C ILE A 13 -1.14 7.59 1.74
N VAL A 14 -0.97 8.44 2.75
CA VAL A 14 -1.89 9.54 3.02
C VAL A 14 -1.18 10.80 2.52
N LEU A 15 -1.58 11.28 1.35
CA LEU A 15 -0.96 12.44 0.71
C LEU A 15 -1.78 13.67 1.03
N GLY A 16 -1.19 14.58 1.81
CA GLY A 16 -1.82 15.84 2.20
C GLY A 16 -1.23 17.03 1.45
N ASP A 17 -2.00 18.11 1.35
CA ASP A 17 -1.56 19.36 0.72
C ASP A 17 -1.06 20.39 1.72
N GLY A 18 -1.00 20.04 3.01
CA GLY A 18 -0.60 20.98 4.07
C GLY A 18 -1.71 21.93 4.51
N MET A 19 -2.88 21.82 3.92
CA MET A 19 -4.03 22.70 4.21
C MET A 19 -5.27 21.93 4.68
N GLY A 20 -5.03 20.71 5.19
CA GLY A 20 -6.09 19.88 5.73
C GLY A 20 -6.80 19.00 4.70
N ARG A 21 -6.38 19.03 3.43
CA ARG A 21 -6.96 18.16 2.40
C ARG A 21 -6.06 16.97 2.13
N VAL A 22 -6.69 15.83 1.81
CA VAL A 22 -5.96 14.59 1.49
C VAL A 22 -6.44 14.06 0.14
N PHE A 23 -5.54 13.34 -0.54
CA PHE A 23 -5.84 12.74 -1.83
C PHE A 23 -6.58 11.41 -1.64
N TRP A 24 -7.72 11.28 -2.31
CA TRP A 24 -8.46 10.04 -2.43
C TRP A 24 -8.51 9.63 -3.89
N ALA A 25 -8.45 8.34 -4.14
CA ALA A 25 -8.61 7.80 -5.49
C ALA A 25 -9.75 6.80 -5.49
N LYS A 26 -10.57 6.87 -6.54
CA LYS A 26 -11.61 5.88 -6.77
C LYS A 26 -11.07 4.81 -7.69
N ARG A 27 -11.15 3.57 -7.28
CA ARG A 27 -10.70 2.43 -8.09
C ARG A 27 -11.60 2.27 -9.31
N ILE A 28 -10.98 2.06 -10.48
CA ILE A 28 -11.72 1.83 -11.72
C ILE A 28 -12.58 0.57 -11.56
N GLY A 29 -13.87 0.71 -11.89
CA GLY A 29 -14.82 -0.41 -11.80
C GLY A 29 -15.35 -0.69 -10.40
N GLN A 30 -14.98 0.11 -9.42
CA GLN A 30 -15.47 -0.03 -8.05
C GLN A 30 -16.03 1.29 -7.57
N SER A 31 -16.99 1.21 -6.63
CA SER A 31 -17.61 2.40 -6.04
C SER A 31 -16.85 2.91 -4.81
N ALA A 32 -15.81 2.21 -4.37
CA ALA A 32 -15.07 2.57 -3.17
C ALA A 32 -13.92 3.54 -3.47
N TRP A 33 -13.74 4.51 -2.59
CA TRP A 33 -12.60 5.43 -2.60
C TRP A 33 -11.55 4.91 -1.63
N GLN A 34 -10.29 5.08 -1.96
CA GLN A 34 -9.20 4.64 -1.10
C GLN A 34 -7.98 5.54 -1.24
N PHE A 35 -7.09 5.48 -0.24
CA PHE A 35 -5.78 6.11 -0.34
C PHE A 35 -4.90 5.33 -1.32
N PRO A 36 -3.95 5.99 -2.01
CA PRO A 36 -2.99 5.28 -2.83
C PRO A 36 -2.29 4.17 -2.04
N GLN A 37 -2.18 3.00 -2.63
CA GLN A 37 -1.51 1.87 -2.00
C GLN A 37 -1.07 0.86 -3.06
N GLY A 38 -0.06 0.08 -2.72
CA GLY A 38 0.43 -0.95 -3.61
C GLY A 38 1.38 -1.91 -2.93
N GLY A 39 1.64 -3.03 -3.60
CA GLY A 39 2.51 -4.07 -3.09
C GLY A 39 3.99 -3.68 -3.10
N VAL A 40 4.73 -4.24 -2.15
CA VAL A 40 6.19 -4.14 -2.13
C VAL A 40 6.73 -5.31 -2.95
N ASP A 41 7.52 -5.00 -3.98
CA ASP A 41 8.10 -6.01 -4.86
C ASP A 41 9.30 -6.69 -4.21
N TYR A 42 9.64 -7.86 -4.76
CA TYR A 42 10.81 -8.61 -4.32
C TYR A 42 12.08 -7.75 -4.50
N LYS A 43 12.93 -7.73 -3.49
CA LYS A 43 14.16 -6.92 -3.44
C LYS A 43 13.95 -5.40 -3.38
N GLU A 44 12.71 -4.97 -3.25
CA GLU A 44 12.38 -3.56 -3.09
C GLU A 44 12.28 -3.24 -1.59
N SER A 45 12.85 -2.12 -1.16
CA SER A 45 12.62 -1.64 0.20
C SER A 45 11.23 -1.02 0.31
N VAL A 46 10.76 -0.84 1.54
CA VAL A 46 9.47 -0.18 1.79
C VAL A 46 9.49 1.24 1.23
N GLU A 47 10.58 1.96 1.41
CA GLU A 47 10.73 3.32 0.90
C GLU A 47 10.77 3.38 -0.63
N GLN A 48 11.42 2.41 -1.26
CA GLN A 48 11.41 2.32 -2.73
C GLN A 48 10.01 2.05 -3.24
N ALA A 49 9.26 1.17 -2.57
CA ALA A 49 7.88 0.90 -2.92
C ALA A 49 7.00 2.14 -2.74
N LEU A 50 7.22 2.90 -1.66
CA LEU A 50 6.50 4.15 -1.41
C LEU A 50 6.62 5.10 -2.59
N TYR A 51 7.85 5.39 -3.03
CA TYR A 51 8.06 6.37 -4.09
C TYR A 51 7.66 5.85 -5.46
N ARG A 52 7.80 4.55 -5.69
CA ARG A 52 7.33 3.93 -6.94
C ARG A 52 5.81 4.04 -7.05
N GLU A 53 5.09 3.68 -5.99
CA GLU A 53 3.62 3.76 -5.98
C GLU A 53 3.14 5.21 -6.07
N LEU A 54 3.82 6.12 -5.40
CA LEU A 54 3.49 7.54 -5.49
C LEU A 54 3.58 8.04 -6.94
N TYR A 55 4.64 7.67 -7.64
CA TYR A 55 4.82 8.04 -9.03
C TYR A 55 3.75 7.39 -9.93
N GLU A 56 3.50 6.10 -9.75
CA GLU A 56 2.52 5.37 -10.56
C GLU A 56 1.09 5.91 -10.38
N GLU A 57 0.73 6.25 -9.14
CA GLU A 57 -0.64 6.66 -8.82
C GLU A 57 -0.91 8.14 -9.07
N VAL A 58 0.05 9.01 -8.79
CA VAL A 58 -0.18 10.46 -8.85
C VAL A 58 0.90 11.24 -9.57
N GLY A 59 1.93 10.59 -10.09
CA GLY A 59 2.97 11.24 -10.88
C GLY A 59 3.96 12.09 -10.09
N LEU A 60 3.99 11.98 -8.76
CA LEU A 60 4.91 12.75 -7.93
C LEU A 60 6.16 11.92 -7.61
N THR A 61 7.27 12.63 -7.41
CA THR A 61 8.55 12.02 -7.05
C THR A 61 8.93 12.37 -5.62
N ALA A 62 10.03 11.79 -5.14
CA ALA A 62 10.54 12.06 -3.80
C ALA A 62 10.88 13.55 -3.60
N GLU A 63 11.17 14.27 -4.67
CA GLU A 63 11.48 15.71 -4.60
C GLU A 63 10.25 16.57 -4.39
N ASP A 64 9.06 16.03 -4.72
CA ASP A 64 7.80 16.78 -4.66
C ASP A 64 7.12 16.69 -3.29
N VAL A 65 7.57 15.79 -2.42
CA VAL A 65 6.89 15.49 -1.16
C VAL A 65 7.88 15.40 -0.01
N SER A 66 7.35 15.47 1.22
CA SER A 66 8.12 15.20 2.43
C SER A 66 7.34 14.22 3.28
N VAL A 67 8.03 13.20 3.78
CA VAL A 67 7.42 12.24 4.70
C VAL A 67 7.40 12.86 6.10
N VAL A 68 6.21 13.10 6.63
CA VAL A 68 6.05 13.71 7.97
C VAL A 68 5.75 12.67 9.05
N GLY A 69 5.42 11.44 8.66
CA GLY A 69 5.18 10.37 9.60
C GLY A 69 5.07 9.02 8.92
N ARG A 70 5.22 7.97 9.69
CA ARG A 70 5.09 6.60 9.20
C ARG A 70 4.78 5.66 10.35
N THR A 71 4.11 4.54 10.04
CA THR A 71 3.94 3.49 11.03
C THR A 71 5.24 2.71 11.17
N ARG A 72 5.59 2.37 12.41
CA ARG A 72 6.82 1.60 12.68
C ARG A 72 6.61 0.12 12.46
N ARG A 73 5.40 -0.36 12.75
CA ARG A 73 5.07 -1.79 12.67
C ARG A 73 4.20 -2.06 11.46
N TRP A 74 4.25 -3.30 11.00
CA TRP A 74 3.33 -3.78 10.00
C TRP A 74 1.94 -3.91 10.61
N LEU A 75 0.95 -3.27 9.99
CA LEU A 75 -0.46 -3.41 10.37
C LEU A 75 -1.05 -4.52 9.51
N ARG A 76 -1.50 -5.58 10.15
CA ARG A 76 -1.98 -6.78 9.46
C ARG A 76 -3.48 -6.88 9.49
N TYR A 77 -4.08 -7.34 8.39
CA TYR A 77 -5.45 -7.76 8.36
C TYR A 77 -5.58 -9.02 7.51
N LYS A 78 -6.55 -9.87 7.86
CA LYS A 78 -6.79 -11.13 7.16
C LYS A 78 -7.94 -10.97 6.18
N ILE A 79 -7.77 -11.57 5.00
CA ILE A 79 -8.84 -11.66 4.02
C ILE A 79 -9.71 -12.85 4.42
N PRO A 80 -11.06 -12.72 4.46
CA PRO A 80 -11.95 -13.85 4.74
C PRO A 80 -11.63 -15.02 3.82
N PRO A 81 -11.63 -16.27 4.32
CA PRO A 81 -11.24 -17.43 3.53
C PRO A 81 -11.97 -17.58 2.19
N ASN A 82 -13.24 -17.21 2.14
CA ASN A 82 -14.04 -17.29 0.91
C ASN A 82 -13.67 -16.25 -0.14
N LEU A 83 -12.88 -15.24 0.24
CA LEU A 83 -12.43 -14.19 -0.68
C LEU A 83 -10.96 -14.33 -1.05
N ARG A 84 -10.27 -15.33 -0.51
CA ARG A 84 -8.86 -15.56 -0.80
C ARG A 84 -8.71 -16.19 -2.16
N ARG A 85 -7.70 -15.70 -2.90
CA ARG A 85 -7.34 -16.29 -4.19
C ARG A 85 -6.29 -17.37 -3.97
N ASN A 86 -6.56 -18.57 -4.47
CA ASN A 86 -5.60 -19.65 -4.46
C ASN A 86 -4.87 -19.68 -5.80
N LYS A 87 -3.56 -19.47 -5.77
CA LYS A 87 -2.71 -19.61 -6.95
C LYS A 87 -1.64 -20.66 -6.64
N GLY A 88 -1.92 -21.91 -7.00
CA GLY A 88 -1.01 -23.00 -6.73
C GLY A 88 -0.78 -23.21 -5.24
N SER A 89 0.49 -23.25 -4.83
CA SER A 89 0.88 -23.43 -3.44
C SER A 89 0.87 -22.11 -2.64
N ASP A 90 0.76 -20.96 -3.31
CA ASP A 90 0.84 -19.66 -2.65
C ASP A 90 -0.55 -19.16 -2.33
N VAL A 91 -0.90 -19.19 -1.04
CA VAL A 91 -2.18 -18.68 -0.55
C VAL A 91 -1.91 -17.39 0.23
N CYS A 92 -2.45 -16.29 -0.30
CA CYS A 92 -2.41 -15.01 0.40
C CYS A 92 -3.54 -14.98 1.43
N ILE A 93 -3.21 -14.98 2.72
CA ILE A 93 -4.22 -14.97 3.78
C ILE A 93 -4.58 -13.56 4.22
N GLY A 94 -3.82 -12.55 3.82
CA GLY A 94 -4.10 -11.18 4.17
C GLY A 94 -3.01 -10.25 3.67
N GLN A 95 -3.06 -9.02 4.12
CA GLN A 95 -2.06 -8.02 3.82
C GLN A 95 -1.46 -7.49 5.12
N LYS A 96 -0.20 -7.06 5.03
CA LYS A 96 0.42 -6.26 6.08
C LYS A 96 0.86 -4.96 5.44
N GLN A 97 0.60 -3.86 6.14
CA GLN A 97 0.78 -2.52 5.56
C GLN A 97 1.68 -1.66 6.43
N LYS A 98 2.50 -0.87 5.77
CA LYS A 98 3.15 0.30 6.38
C LYS A 98 2.55 1.54 5.75
N TRP A 99 2.12 2.46 6.61
CA TRP A 99 1.49 3.71 6.20
C TRP A 99 2.48 4.85 6.28
N PHE A 100 2.41 5.73 5.29
CA PHE A 100 3.22 6.95 5.21
C PHE A 100 2.32 8.17 5.10
N PHE A 101 2.73 9.23 5.74
CA PHE A 101 1.98 10.49 5.78
C PHE A 101 2.81 11.65 5.27
#